data_5e08ba8aeb058ec3c0d307a93887651f
#
_entry.id   5e08ba8aeb058ec3c0d307a93887651f
#
_cell.length_a   1.000
_cell.length_b   1.000
_cell.length_c   1.000
_cell.angle_alpha   90.00
_cell.angle_beta   90.00
_cell.angle_gamma   90.00
#
_symmetry.space_group_name_H-M   'P 1'
#
loop_
_entity.id
_entity.type
_entity.pdbx_description
1 polymer ?
#
loop_
_entity_poly.entity_id
_entity_poly.type
_entity_poly.pdbx_seq_one_letter_code
_entity_poly.pdbx_strand_id
1 'polypeptide(L)'
;MNIFEVVNYFRRNKKVDFAVIHPQLCATDGDNFWRALLSKHEGISKLVVAGCDPVMQKKMFGWVFKELKFDESKFVGVEIRNMSTEEAIKAIEKAIEG
;
A
#
# COMPACT_ATOMS: atom_id res chain seq x y z
N MET A 1 1.25 -0.31 -17.79
CA MET A 1 0.44 -0.91 -16.71
C MET A 1 -0.90 -0.20 -16.58
N ASN A 2 -1.97 -0.95 -16.42
CA ASN A 2 -3.28 -0.39 -16.14
C ASN A 2 -3.56 -0.51 -14.62
N ILE A 3 -3.40 0.59 -13.92
CA ILE A 3 -3.51 0.60 -12.45
C ILE A 3 -4.93 0.28 -11.97
N PHE A 4 -5.96 0.65 -12.76
CA PHE A 4 -7.33 0.34 -12.41
C PHE A 4 -7.61 -1.16 -12.48
N GLU A 5 -7.02 -1.86 -13.46
CA GLU A 5 -7.12 -3.32 -13.53
C GLU A 5 -6.45 -3.98 -12.32
N VAL A 6 -5.31 -3.46 -11.89
CA VAL A 6 -4.62 -3.99 -10.72
C VAL A 6 -5.50 -3.89 -9.48
N VAL A 7 -6.05 -2.72 -9.21
CA VAL A 7 -6.93 -2.51 -8.05
C VAL A 7 -8.18 -3.37 -8.14
N ASN A 8 -8.82 -3.40 -9.32
CA ASN A 8 -10.05 -4.16 -9.50
C ASN A 8 -9.82 -5.67 -9.37
N TYR A 9 -8.66 -6.15 -9.78
CA TYR A 9 -8.31 -7.56 -9.58
C TYR A 9 -8.41 -7.95 -8.10
N PHE A 10 -7.80 -7.16 -7.22
CA PHE A 10 -7.81 -7.46 -5.80
C PHE A 10 -9.18 -7.29 -5.17
N ARG A 11 -9.96 -6.30 -5.62
CA ARG A 11 -11.33 -6.11 -5.16
C ARG A 11 -12.23 -7.30 -5.55
N ARG A 12 -12.12 -7.75 -6.80
CA ARG A 12 -12.96 -8.84 -7.30
C ARG A 12 -12.61 -10.19 -6.67
N ASN A 13 -11.33 -10.42 -6.44
CA ASN A 13 -10.86 -11.70 -5.91
C ASN A 13 -10.88 -11.75 -4.38
N LYS A 14 -11.32 -10.70 -3.73
CA LYS A 14 -11.48 -10.62 -2.26
C LYS A 14 -10.23 -11.04 -1.50
N LYS A 15 -9.06 -10.78 -2.07
CA LYS A 15 -7.78 -11.10 -1.42
C LYS A 15 -7.40 -10.08 -0.35
N VAL A 16 -8.07 -8.95 -0.35
CA VAL A 16 -7.84 -7.85 0.58
C VAL A 16 -9.18 -7.29 1.03
N ASP A 17 -9.21 -6.73 2.23
CA ASP A 17 -10.42 -6.09 2.75
C ASP A 17 -10.63 -4.71 2.15
N PHE A 18 -9.55 -4.07 1.70
CA PHE A 18 -9.61 -2.72 1.20
C PHE A 18 -8.52 -2.53 0.14
N ALA A 19 -8.88 -1.98 -1.01
CA ALA A 19 -7.92 -1.65 -2.07
C ALA A 19 -8.29 -0.31 -2.68
N VAL A 20 -7.31 0.59 -2.81
CA VAL A 20 -7.54 1.96 -3.25
C VAL A 20 -6.33 2.47 -4.03
N ILE A 21 -6.58 3.44 -4.92
CA ILE A 21 -5.53 4.18 -5.63
C ILE A 21 -5.41 5.56 -4.99
N HIS A 22 -4.18 5.98 -4.72
CA HIS A 22 -3.90 7.35 -4.31
C HIS A 22 -2.81 7.92 -5.22
N PRO A 23 -3.03 9.07 -5.87
CA PRO A 23 -2.09 9.58 -6.86
C PRO A 23 -0.78 10.11 -6.29
N GLN A 24 -0.74 10.54 -5.04
CA GLN A 24 0.42 11.20 -4.45
C GLN A 24 0.59 10.88 -2.97
N LEU A 25 0.82 9.60 -2.66
CA LEU A 25 1.05 9.20 -1.26
C LEU A 25 2.28 9.85 -0.64
N CYS A 26 3.25 10.22 -1.46
CA CYS A 26 4.51 10.83 -1.00
C CYS A 26 4.39 12.31 -0.67
N ALA A 27 3.25 12.93 -0.93
CA ALA A 27 3.00 14.34 -0.65
C ALA A 27 2.22 14.52 0.66
N THR A 28 1.98 15.77 1.04
CA THR A 28 1.20 16.10 2.24
C THR A 28 -0.18 15.45 2.25
N ASP A 29 -0.81 15.36 1.08
CA ASP A 29 -2.10 14.67 0.95
C ASP A 29 -2.01 13.20 1.31
N GLY A 30 -0.86 12.57 1.04
CA GLY A 30 -0.61 11.20 1.45
C GLY A 30 -0.60 11.03 2.96
N ASP A 31 0.04 11.95 3.68
CA ASP A 31 0.04 11.93 5.13
C ASP A 31 -1.36 12.02 5.70
N ASN A 32 -2.19 12.90 5.15
CA ASN A 32 -3.59 13.04 5.55
C ASN A 32 -4.38 11.77 5.23
N PHE A 33 -4.09 11.15 4.10
CA PHE A 33 -4.70 9.87 3.73
C PHE A 33 -4.38 8.79 4.77
N TRP A 34 -3.10 8.70 5.20
CA TRP A 34 -2.71 7.74 6.22
C TRP A 34 -3.39 8.01 7.55
N ARG A 35 -3.50 9.28 7.95
CA ARG A 35 -4.20 9.64 9.19
C ARG A 35 -5.66 9.21 9.18
N ALA A 36 -6.33 9.40 8.04
CA ALA A 36 -7.72 8.97 7.90
C ALA A 36 -7.87 7.46 7.88
N LEU A 37 -7.03 6.76 7.10
CA LEU A 37 -7.11 5.30 6.93
C LEU A 37 -6.71 4.56 8.20
N LEU A 38 -5.65 5.01 8.85
CA LEU A 38 -5.06 4.31 9.99
C LEU A 38 -5.59 4.81 11.34
N SER A 39 -6.59 5.66 11.35
CA SER A 39 -7.19 6.15 12.61
C SER A 39 -7.76 5.01 13.45
N LYS A 40 -8.15 3.91 12.83
CA LYS A 40 -8.65 2.70 13.50
C LYS A 40 -7.88 1.49 12.97
N HIS A 41 -6.59 1.44 13.27
CA HIS A 41 -5.68 0.47 12.68
C HIS A 41 -5.62 -0.89 13.38
N GLU A 42 -6.35 -1.08 14.48
CA GLU A 42 -6.25 -2.32 15.26
C GLU A 42 -6.67 -3.56 14.48
N GLY A 43 -7.55 -3.40 13.50
CA GLY A 43 -8.00 -4.52 12.66
C GLY A 43 -7.08 -4.82 11.48
N ILE A 44 -6.01 -4.03 11.28
CA ILE A 44 -5.12 -4.20 10.13
C ILE A 44 -4.00 -5.17 10.49
N SER A 45 -3.92 -6.28 9.77
CA SER A 45 -2.86 -7.27 9.96
C SER A 45 -1.67 -7.03 9.03
N LYS A 46 -1.91 -6.47 7.87
CA LYS A 46 -0.86 -6.16 6.89
C LYS A 46 -1.29 -4.98 6.00
N LEU A 47 -0.38 -4.06 5.77
CA LEU A 47 -0.56 -2.93 4.88
C LEU A 47 0.42 -3.05 3.72
N VAL A 48 -0.09 -3.24 2.50
CA VAL A 48 0.74 -3.37 1.30
C VAL A 48 0.60 -2.10 0.47
N VAL A 49 1.72 -1.45 0.20
CA VAL A 49 1.76 -0.23 -0.63
C VAL A 49 2.55 -0.54 -1.89
N ALA A 50 1.88 -0.52 -3.02
CA ALA A 50 2.50 -0.73 -4.32
C ALA A 50 2.78 0.60 -4.99
N GLY A 51 4.03 0.85 -5.34
CA GLY A 51 4.43 2.12 -5.94
C GLY A 51 5.91 2.17 -6.26
N CYS A 52 6.59 3.20 -5.77
CA CYS A 52 8.01 3.38 -6.00
C CYS A 52 8.87 2.57 -5.02
N ASP A 53 10.13 2.93 -4.87
CA ASP A 53 11.10 2.24 -4.03
C ASP A 53 10.58 2.01 -2.59
N PRO A 54 10.50 0.75 -2.13
CA PRO A 54 10.00 0.44 -0.78
C PRO A 54 10.81 1.07 0.35
N VAL A 55 12.12 1.21 0.17
CA VAL A 55 12.97 1.85 1.18
C VAL A 55 12.60 3.32 1.33
N MET A 56 12.37 4.00 0.21
CA MET A 56 11.94 5.39 0.23
C MET A 56 10.55 5.53 0.82
N GLN A 57 9.64 4.64 0.47
CA GLN A 57 8.29 4.62 1.03
C GLN A 57 8.34 4.54 2.56
N LYS A 58 9.13 3.63 3.09
CA LYS A 58 9.27 3.44 4.53
C LYS A 58 9.81 4.70 5.22
N LYS A 59 10.77 5.38 4.59
CA LYS A 59 11.31 6.63 5.12
C LYS A 59 10.26 7.74 5.13
N MET A 60 9.47 7.84 4.06
CA MET A 60 8.49 8.93 3.92
C MET A 60 7.27 8.74 4.80
N PHE A 61 6.82 7.50 4.98
CA PHE A 61 5.63 7.22 5.77
C PHE A 61 5.93 6.92 7.23
N GLY A 62 7.19 6.59 7.55
CA GLY A 62 7.57 6.12 8.88
C GLY A 62 7.20 7.09 10.01
N TRP A 63 7.37 8.39 9.79
CA TRP A 63 7.08 9.35 10.83
C TRP A 63 5.58 9.48 11.11
N VAL A 64 4.72 9.37 10.08
CA VAL A 64 3.28 9.40 10.28
C VAL A 64 2.80 8.09 10.92
N PHE A 65 3.44 6.97 10.61
CA PHE A 65 3.14 5.70 11.26
C PHE A 65 3.47 5.76 12.75
N LYS A 66 4.58 6.41 13.11
CA LYS A 66 4.95 6.63 14.52
C LYS A 66 3.94 7.53 15.22
N GLU A 67 3.53 8.61 14.55
CA GLU A 67 2.50 9.52 15.08
C GLU A 67 1.23 8.77 15.43
N LEU A 68 0.82 7.84 14.56
CA LEU A 68 -0.41 7.06 14.70
C LEU A 68 -0.21 5.77 15.53
N LYS A 69 1.02 5.50 15.97
CA LYS A 69 1.37 4.27 16.69
C LYS A 69 1.07 3.01 15.89
N PHE A 70 1.19 3.11 14.57
CA PHE A 70 1.02 1.96 13.69
C PHE A 70 2.27 1.10 13.70
N ASP A 71 2.11 -0.21 13.82
CA ASP A 71 3.23 -1.16 13.82
C ASP A 71 3.84 -1.26 12.43
N GLU A 72 5.04 -0.71 12.26
CA GLU A 72 5.74 -0.67 10.98
C GLU A 72 6.05 -2.08 10.43
N SER A 73 6.09 -3.10 11.28
CA SER A 73 6.32 -4.47 10.83
C SER A 73 5.18 -5.00 9.96
N LYS A 74 4.01 -4.36 10.02
CA LYS A 74 2.85 -4.70 9.20
C LYS A 74 2.91 -4.06 7.81
N PHE A 75 3.82 -3.12 7.59
CA PHE A 75 3.96 -2.43 6.31
C PHE A 75 4.83 -3.23 5.36
N VAL A 76 4.35 -3.41 4.14
CA VAL A 76 5.11 -4.05 3.05
C VAL A 76 5.06 -3.13 1.84
N GLY A 77 6.22 -2.64 1.41
CA GLY A 77 6.32 -1.84 0.19
C GLY A 77 6.62 -2.74 -1.00
N VAL A 78 5.97 -2.48 -2.12
CA VAL A 78 6.18 -3.23 -3.37
C VAL A 78 6.50 -2.23 -4.47
N GLU A 79 7.66 -2.40 -5.12
CA GLU A 79 8.01 -1.58 -6.27
C GLU A 79 7.38 -2.18 -7.52
N ILE A 80 6.53 -1.40 -8.19
CA ILE A 80 5.85 -1.84 -9.41
C ILE A 80 6.19 -0.99 -10.63
N ARG A 81 7.20 -0.12 -10.52
CA ARG A 81 7.65 0.70 -11.65
C ARG A 81 8.16 -0.18 -12.77
N ASN A 82 7.83 0.19 -14.00
CA ASN A 82 8.25 -0.52 -15.21
C ASN A 82 7.73 -1.96 -15.31
N MET A 83 6.67 -2.27 -14.58
CA MET A 83 6.02 -3.59 -14.67
C MET A 83 4.78 -3.54 -15.55
N SER A 84 4.47 -4.67 -16.17
CA SER A 84 3.18 -4.85 -16.83
C SER A 84 2.08 -5.02 -15.77
N THR A 85 0.83 -4.95 -16.19
CA THR A 85 -0.30 -5.18 -15.30
C THR A 85 -0.20 -6.55 -14.60
N GLU A 86 0.13 -7.60 -15.37
CA GLU A 86 0.26 -8.94 -14.82
C GLU A 86 1.41 -9.08 -13.83
N GLU A 87 2.55 -8.47 -14.14
CA GLU A 87 3.71 -8.49 -13.26
C GLU A 87 3.41 -7.77 -11.93
N ALA A 88 2.72 -6.63 -12.01
CA ALA A 88 2.34 -5.89 -10.82
C ALA A 88 1.37 -6.69 -9.95
N ILE A 89 0.39 -7.34 -10.55
CA ILE A 89 -0.56 -8.18 -9.81
C ILE A 89 0.18 -9.31 -9.08
N LYS A 90 1.09 -9.99 -9.76
CA LYS A 90 1.86 -11.09 -9.15
C LYS A 90 2.74 -10.60 -8.00
N ALA A 91 3.39 -9.46 -8.18
CA ALA A 91 4.24 -8.89 -7.13
C ALA A 91 3.44 -8.54 -5.88
N ILE A 92 2.27 -7.95 -6.06
CA ILE A 92 1.39 -7.58 -4.95
C ILE A 92 0.82 -8.83 -4.27
N GLU A 93 0.40 -9.83 -5.04
CA GLU A 93 -0.08 -11.10 -4.47
C GLU A 93 0.98 -11.76 -3.59
N LYS A 94 2.22 -11.78 -4.07
CA LYS A 94 3.33 -12.34 -3.31
C LYS A 94 3.53 -11.59 -1.99
N ALA A 95 3.40 -10.27 -2.00
CA ALA A 95 3.53 -9.45 -0.80
C ALA A 95 2.39 -9.72 0.19
N ILE A 96 1.18 -9.94 -0.31
CA ILE A 96 0.02 -10.26 0.54
C ILE A 96 0.17 -11.62 1.19
N GLU A 97 0.64 -12.62 0.44
CA GLU A 97 0.78 -13.99 0.91
C GLU A 97 2.03 -14.21 1.77
N GLY A 98 3.06 -13.41 1.52
CA GLY A 98 4.37 -13.58 2.17
C GLY A 98 4.47 -13.26 3.64
#